data_1f1a61b652f7730958dbe769f00631bf
#
_entry.id   1f1a61b652f7730958dbe769f00631bf
#
_cell.length_a   1.000
_cell.length_b   1.000
_cell.length_c   1.000
_cell.angle_alpha   90.00
_cell.angle_beta   90.00
_cell.angle_gamma   90.00
#
_symmetry.space_group_name_H-M   'P 1'
#
loop_
_entity.id
_entity.type
_entity.pdbx_description
1 polymer ?
#
loop_
_entity_poly.entity_id
_entity_poly.type
_entity_poly.pdbx_seq_one_letter_code
_entity_poly.pdbx_strand_id
1 'polypeptide(L)'
;PQQPVLKHPVAAVASPSGAATFDYSSNEVMFGSTYTVTAYPKTGYKIKGWILNGVAQQETSTRFTGTMTDAGAQLVALLVYEPTSPGNPGANYYNAATGQVIIDDFVAGNLADALSKTVGYDDYGNVNRLIVKGRMNSNDYNCIRSLSNAATIDLSRTGGATAVPYNAFQNMAVSSIAFPATTESFRENVFRGCANLTAITIYAMEPPSCTSSTFWDFTNKDNCTLYVPEEAVGLYAAAEGWKDFTVLP
;
A
#
# COMPACT_ATOMS: atom_id res chain seq x y z
N PRO A 1 8.70 9.57 -62.35
CA PRO A 1 8.04 8.72 -61.37
C PRO A 1 8.40 9.24 -59.97
N GLN A 2 7.38 9.69 -59.23
CA GLN A 2 7.55 10.10 -57.86
C GLN A 2 7.84 8.85 -57.02
N GLN A 3 8.95 8.82 -56.29
CA GLN A 3 9.23 7.75 -55.32
C GLN A 3 8.10 7.66 -54.33
N PRO A 4 7.59 6.46 -53.98
CA PRO A 4 6.55 6.32 -52.95
C PRO A 4 7.06 6.92 -51.64
N VAL A 5 6.28 7.80 -51.06
CA VAL A 5 6.59 8.41 -49.77
C VAL A 5 6.41 7.31 -48.72
N LEU A 6 7.51 6.82 -48.16
CA LEU A 6 7.51 5.76 -47.15
C LEU A 6 7.07 6.35 -45.82
N LYS A 7 5.97 5.82 -45.28
CA LYS A 7 5.52 6.14 -43.92
C LYS A 7 5.90 5.00 -42.98
N HIS A 8 6.27 5.35 -41.77
CA HIS A 8 6.64 4.42 -40.72
C HIS A 8 5.68 4.48 -39.56
N PRO A 9 5.38 3.36 -38.90
CA PRO A 9 4.43 3.30 -37.80
C PRO A 9 4.98 3.95 -36.53
N VAL A 10 4.08 4.54 -35.75
CA VAL A 10 4.28 4.98 -34.36
C VAL A 10 3.43 4.11 -33.46
N ALA A 11 4.05 3.45 -32.49
CA ALA A 11 3.37 2.65 -31.50
C ALA A 11 3.91 2.97 -30.09
N ALA A 12 3.03 2.94 -29.09
CA ALA A 12 3.42 3.13 -27.70
C ALA A 12 2.73 2.11 -26.79
N VAL A 13 3.45 1.64 -25.80
CA VAL A 13 2.94 0.76 -24.72
C VAL A 13 3.34 1.33 -23.34
N ALA A 14 2.58 0.96 -22.33
CA ALA A 14 2.90 1.31 -20.94
C ALA A 14 3.66 0.18 -20.26
N SER A 15 4.61 0.53 -19.40
CA SER A 15 5.25 -0.39 -18.47
C SER A 15 5.13 0.18 -17.04
N PRO A 16 4.34 -0.45 -16.15
CA PRO A 16 3.62 -1.72 -16.32
C PRO A 16 2.47 -1.63 -17.31
N SER A 17 2.12 -2.79 -17.91
CA SER A 17 1.06 -2.89 -18.92
C SER A 17 -0.27 -2.36 -18.39
N GLY A 18 -0.96 -1.59 -19.22
CA GLY A 18 -2.26 -0.99 -18.86
C GLY A 18 -2.22 0.21 -17.92
N ALA A 19 -1.03 0.68 -17.50
CA ALA A 19 -0.89 1.84 -16.60
C ALA A 19 -1.16 3.20 -17.29
N ALA A 20 -1.23 3.26 -18.61
CA ALA A 20 -1.61 4.44 -19.38
C ALA A 20 -2.35 4.07 -20.65
N THR A 21 -3.09 5.04 -21.19
CA THR A 21 -3.57 5.06 -22.58
C THR A 21 -2.80 6.09 -23.39
N PHE A 22 -2.91 6.04 -24.72
CA PHE A 22 -2.08 6.88 -25.60
C PHE A 22 -2.89 7.51 -26.70
N ASP A 23 -2.58 8.78 -27.01
CA ASP A 23 -2.97 9.48 -28.24
C ASP A 23 -1.76 9.78 -29.10
N TYR A 24 -1.94 9.75 -30.40
CA TYR A 24 -0.91 9.95 -31.40
C TYR A 24 -1.26 11.13 -32.31
N SER A 25 -0.28 11.96 -32.63
CA SER A 25 -0.46 12.99 -33.69
C SER A 25 -0.75 12.33 -35.07
N SER A 26 -0.18 11.14 -35.29
CA SER A 26 -0.46 10.24 -36.41
C SER A 26 0.09 8.85 -36.09
N ASN A 27 -0.58 7.80 -36.51
CA ASN A 27 -0.11 6.41 -36.38
C ASN A 27 0.93 6.02 -37.43
N GLU A 28 1.03 6.81 -38.51
CA GLU A 28 2.00 6.64 -39.59
C GLU A 28 2.57 7.99 -39.98
N VAL A 29 3.89 8.12 -39.94
CA VAL A 29 4.61 9.36 -40.13
C VAL A 29 5.71 9.21 -41.16
N MET A 30 5.89 10.20 -42.05
CA MET A 30 6.93 10.22 -43.05
C MET A 30 8.31 10.32 -42.39
N PHE A 31 9.31 9.67 -42.97
CA PHE A 31 10.71 9.84 -42.60
C PHE A 31 11.09 11.33 -42.47
N GLY A 32 11.80 11.67 -41.42
CA GLY A 32 12.25 13.03 -41.12
C GLY A 32 11.17 13.95 -40.56
N SER A 33 9.90 13.55 -40.57
CA SER A 33 8.82 14.35 -39.97
C SER A 33 8.73 14.13 -38.46
N THR A 34 8.24 15.13 -37.74
CA THR A 34 8.00 15.03 -36.29
C THR A 34 6.69 14.30 -36.00
N TYR A 35 6.69 13.54 -34.91
CA TYR A 35 5.49 12.93 -34.35
C TYR A 35 5.41 13.21 -32.84
N THR A 36 4.21 13.12 -32.32
CA THR A 36 3.96 13.29 -30.88
C THR A 36 3.10 12.13 -30.38
N VAL A 37 3.46 11.60 -29.23
CA VAL A 37 2.66 10.64 -28.47
C VAL A 37 2.36 11.25 -27.11
N THR A 38 1.08 11.28 -26.76
CA THR A 38 0.63 11.74 -25.42
C THR A 38 0.17 10.53 -24.64
N ALA A 39 0.79 10.30 -23.49
CA ALA A 39 0.37 9.30 -22.54
C ALA A 39 -0.62 9.90 -21.54
N TYR A 40 -1.66 9.15 -21.21
CA TYR A 40 -2.61 9.46 -20.16
C TYR A 40 -2.46 8.40 -19.06
N PRO A 41 -1.60 8.66 -18.05
CA PRO A 41 -1.44 7.76 -16.92
C PRO A 41 -2.76 7.56 -16.19
N LYS A 42 -3.05 6.31 -15.79
CA LYS A 42 -4.13 6.05 -14.85
C LYS A 42 -3.84 6.69 -13.49
N THR A 43 -4.89 6.87 -12.70
CA THR A 43 -4.79 7.45 -11.35
C THR A 43 -3.66 6.78 -10.55
N GLY A 44 -2.80 7.61 -9.95
CA GLY A 44 -1.66 7.16 -9.15
C GLY A 44 -0.40 6.80 -9.94
N TYR A 45 -0.44 6.80 -11.27
CA TYR A 45 0.76 6.60 -12.09
C TYR A 45 1.33 7.92 -12.62
N LYS A 46 2.66 8.00 -12.66
CA LYS A 46 3.39 9.12 -13.29
C LYS A 46 4.42 8.58 -14.26
N ILE A 47 4.66 9.34 -15.34
CA ILE A 47 5.74 9.05 -16.26
C ILE A 47 7.09 9.27 -15.55
N LYS A 48 7.90 8.22 -15.54
CA LYS A 48 9.29 8.25 -15.06
C LYS A 48 10.27 8.47 -16.22
N GLY A 49 9.87 8.10 -17.42
CA GLY A 49 10.69 8.24 -18.62
C GLY A 49 10.07 7.54 -19.80
N TRP A 50 10.77 7.61 -20.93
CA TRP A 50 10.41 6.96 -22.19
C TRP A 50 11.58 6.14 -22.72
N ILE A 51 11.27 5.06 -23.41
CA ILE A 51 12.23 4.29 -24.20
C ILE A 51 11.76 4.34 -25.66
N LEU A 52 12.62 4.78 -26.56
CA LEU A 52 12.38 4.76 -28.01
C LEU A 52 13.26 3.71 -28.65
N ASN A 53 12.68 2.73 -29.32
CA ASN A 53 13.40 1.65 -30.02
C ASN A 53 14.49 0.99 -29.14
N GLY A 54 14.17 0.76 -27.85
CA GLY A 54 15.07 0.17 -26.87
C GLY A 54 16.06 1.14 -26.21
N VAL A 55 16.07 2.43 -26.59
CA VAL A 55 16.99 3.43 -26.02
C VAL A 55 16.24 4.36 -25.08
N ALA A 56 16.73 4.48 -23.84
CA ALA A 56 16.15 5.39 -22.84
C ALA A 56 16.27 6.85 -23.30
N GLN A 57 15.19 7.60 -23.11
CA GLN A 57 15.08 9.02 -23.40
C GLN A 57 15.12 9.83 -22.11
N GLN A 58 15.55 11.08 -22.18
CA GLN A 58 15.57 11.98 -21.02
C GLN A 58 14.21 12.66 -20.77
N GLU A 59 13.24 12.45 -21.65
CA GLU A 59 11.89 13.01 -21.52
C GLU A 59 11.12 12.29 -20.39
N THR A 60 10.55 13.07 -19.48
CA THR A 60 9.77 12.59 -18.33
C THR A 60 8.35 13.16 -18.29
N SER A 61 7.99 14.00 -19.28
CA SER A 61 6.63 14.52 -19.38
C SER A 61 5.66 13.50 -19.95
N THR A 62 4.37 13.77 -19.84
CA THR A 62 3.32 12.93 -20.44
C THR A 62 3.30 13.00 -21.96
N ARG A 63 4.05 13.92 -22.56
CA ARG A 63 4.11 14.14 -24.00
C ARG A 63 5.52 13.90 -24.52
N PHE A 64 5.65 12.91 -25.39
CA PHE A 64 6.88 12.60 -26.12
C PHE A 64 6.80 13.18 -27.53
N THR A 65 7.87 13.85 -27.98
CA THR A 65 8.00 14.33 -29.37
C THR A 65 9.30 13.79 -29.96
N GLY A 66 9.20 13.14 -31.11
CA GLY A 66 10.35 12.57 -31.82
C GLY A 66 10.34 12.90 -33.31
N THR A 67 11.45 12.58 -33.98
CA THR A 67 11.57 12.63 -35.44
C THR A 67 11.58 11.21 -35.97
N MET A 68 10.80 10.96 -37.03
CA MET A 68 10.66 9.63 -37.63
C MET A 68 11.96 9.20 -38.32
N THR A 69 12.38 7.97 -38.01
CA THR A 69 13.50 7.28 -38.63
C THR A 69 13.02 6.11 -39.47
N ASP A 70 13.91 5.48 -40.24
CA ASP A 70 13.60 4.27 -41.04
C ASP A 70 13.17 3.07 -40.18
N ALA A 71 13.60 3.03 -38.92
CA ALA A 71 13.23 1.96 -37.98
C ALA A 71 11.79 2.09 -37.43
N GLY A 72 11.07 3.16 -37.80
CA GLY A 72 9.81 3.50 -37.15
C GLY A 72 9.99 4.01 -35.70
N ALA A 73 8.91 4.13 -34.97
CA ALA A 73 8.96 4.57 -33.56
C ALA A 73 8.16 3.59 -32.67
N GLN A 74 8.89 2.80 -31.89
CA GLN A 74 8.33 1.97 -30.83
C GLN A 74 8.67 2.57 -29.49
N LEU A 75 7.67 3.07 -28.80
CA LEU A 75 7.81 3.78 -27.52
C LEU A 75 7.32 2.89 -26.37
N VAL A 76 8.07 2.93 -25.27
CA VAL A 76 7.62 2.41 -23.99
C VAL A 76 7.59 3.58 -23.01
N ALA A 77 6.41 3.93 -22.54
CA ALA A 77 6.27 4.84 -21.40
C ALA A 77 6.57 4.05 -20.13
N LEU A 78 7.63 4.42 -19.43
CA LEU A 78 7.95 3.89 -18.12
C LEU A 78 7.14 4.66 -17.09
N LEU A 79 6.22 3.97 -16.44
CA LEU A 79 5.42 4.57 -15.37
C LEU A 79 5.85 3.99 -14.03
N VAL A 80 5.98 4.86 -13.07
CA VAL A 80 6.08 4.48 -11.67
C VAL A 80 4.72 4.74 -11.03
N TYR A 81 4.27 3.76 -10.26
CA TYR A 81 3.19 4.01 -9.34
C TYR A 81 3.77 4.90 -8.23
N GLU A 82 3.59 6.19 -8.38
CA GLU A 82 3.64 7.12 -7.27
C GLU A 82 2.19 7.27 -6.86
N PRO A 83 1.78 6.63 -5.74
CA PRO A 83 0.53 7.05 -5.14
C PRO A 83 0.64 8.56 -5.13
N THR A 84 -0.33 9.25 -5.69
CA THR A 84 -0.51 10.64 -5.35
C THR A 84 -0.49 10.60 -3.84
N SER A 85 0.66 10.87 -3.25
CA SER A 85 0.70 11.33 -1.88
C SER A 85 -0.41 12.32 -1.90
N PRO A 86 -1.51 12.09 -1.23
CA PRO A 86 -2.58 13.04 -1.30
C PRO A 86 -1.87 14.35 -1.02
N GLY A 87 -1.85 15.24 -2.01
CA GLY A 87 -1.27 16.58 -1.84
C GLY A 87 -2.06 17.37 -0.82
N ASN A 88 -2.83 16.66 -0.03
CA ASN A 88 -3.57 16.99 1.15
C ASN A 88 -3.21 15.91 2.19
N PRO A 89 -2.41 16.21 3.22
CA PRO A 89 -2.36 15.37 4.40
C PRO A 89 -3.81 15.20 4.89
N GLY A 90 -4.30 13.96 4.91
CA GLY A 90 -5.66 13.64 5.30
C GLY A 90 -6.56 13.07 4.20
N ALA A 91 -6.07 12.67 3.03
CA ALA A 91 -6.90 11.99 2.04
C ALA A 91 -6.75 10.46 2.11
N ASN A 92 -7.86 9.75 2.01
CA ASN A 92 -7.90 8.31 1.94
C ASN A 92 -7.46 7.82 0.55
N TYR A 93 -6.84 6.64 0.50
CA TYR A 93 -6.20 6.14 -0.71
C TYR A 93 -6.25 4.61 -0.82
N TYR A 94 -6.56 4.10 -2.02
CA TYR A 94 -6.48 2.68 -2.35
C TYR A 94 -5.71 2.42 -3.64
N ASN A 95 -4.78 1.48 -3.58
CA ASN A 95 -4.04 0.98 -4.71
C ASN A 95 -4.49 -0.43 -5.06
N ALA A 96 -5.36 -0.55 -6.06
CA ALA A 96 -5.88 -1.85 -6.50
C ALA A 96 -4.79 -2.80 -7.06
N ALA A 97 -3.67 -2.27 -7.57
CA ALA A 97 -2.60 -3.11 -8.11
C ALA A 97 -1.76 -3.81 -7.02
N THR A 98 -1.64 -3.18 -5.83
CA THR A 98 -0.86 -3.72 -4.70
C THR A 98 -1.72 -4.15 -3.52
N GLY A 99 -3.02 -3.86 -3.55
CA GLY A 99 -3.93 -4.08 -2.42
C GLY A 99 -3.62 -3.18 -1.21
N GLN A 100 -2.88 -2.07 -1.39
CA GLN A 100 -2.58 -1.16 -0.29
C GLN A 100 -3.67 -0.12 -0.09
N VAL A 101 -4.12 0.03 1.15
CA VAL A 101 -5.06 1.06 1.60
C VAL A 101 -4.40 1.96 2.62
N ILE A 102 -4.59 3.26 2.48
CA ILE A 102 -4.23 4.26 3.50
C ILE A 102 -5.51 5.02 3.85
N ILE A 103 -5.89 5.00 5.12
CA ILE A 103 -6.99 5.79 5.67
C ILE A 103 -6.39 6.84 6.61
N ASP A 104 -6.47 8.10 6.19
CA ASP A 104 -5.89 9.26 6.89
C ASP A 104 -6.94 10.30 7.27
N ASP A 105 -8.13 10.22 6.67
CA ASP A 105 -9.25 11.13 6.93
C ASP A 105 -10.50 10.33 7.28
N PHE A 106 -10.83 10.28 8.57
CA PHE A 106 -12.07 9.71 9.08
C PHE A 106 -12.37 10.21 10.51
N VAL A 107 -13.62 10.11 10.91
CA VAL A 107 -14.06 10.39 12.28
C VAL A 107 -13.95 9.10 13.09
N ALA A 108 -13.39 9.16 14.30
CA ALA A 108 -13.28 8.00 15.19
C ALA A 108 -14.62 7.28 15.38
N GLY A 109 -14.63 5.98 15.10
CA GLY A 109 -15.82 5.13 15.05
C GLY A 109 -16.42 4.93 13.65
N ASN A 110 -15.94 5.65 12.66
CA ASN A 110 -16.44 5.62 11.27
C ASN A 110 -15.40 5.11 10.26
N LEU A 111 -14.39 4.35 10.71
CA LEU A 111 -13.39 3.76 9.81
C LEU A 111 -14.03 2.87 8.73
N ALA A 112 -15.14 2.18 9.06
CA ALA A 112 -15.88 1.36 8.10
C ALA A 112 -16.42 2.17 6.92
N ASP A 113 -16.97 3.37 7.18
CA ASP A 113 -17.47 4.28 6.15
C ASP A 113 -16.32 4.80 5.28
N ALA A 114 -15.20 5.20 5.90
CA ALA A 114 -14.01 5.64 5.18
C ALA A 114 -13.43 4.53 4.28
N LEU A 115 -13.33 3.29 4.79
CA LEU A 115 -12.89 2.13 4.03
C LEU A 115 -13.82 1.84 2.85
N SER A 116 -15.15 1.81 3.08
CA SER A 116 -16.12 1.50 2.03
C SER A 116 -16.12 2.52 0.90
N LYS A 117 -15.92 3.80 1.22
CA LYS A 117 -15.81 4.88 0.23
C LYS A 117 -14.48 4.85 -0.54
N THR A 118 -13.42 4.35 0.09
CA THR A 118 -12.06 4.35 -0.47
C THR A 118 -11.81 3.11 -1.33
N VAL A 119 -12.24 1.94 -0.87
CA VAL A 119 -11.96 0.63 -1.49
C VAL A 119 -13.18 0.10 -2.24
N GLY A 120 -14.39 0.30 -1.70
CA GLY A 120 -15.59 -0.43 -2.11
C GLY A 120 -15.67 -1.81 -1.43
N TYR A 121 -16.87 -2.24 -1.06
CA TYR A 121 -17.06 -3.53 -0.35
C TYR A 121 -16.62 -4.74 -1.17
N ASP A 122 -16.80 -4.69 -2.48
CA ASP A 122 -16.45 -5.79 -3.40
C ASP A 122 -14.94 -6.02 -3.48
N ASP A 123 -14.15 -5.00 -3.16
CA ASP A 123 -12.67 -5.05 -3.22
C ASP A 123 -12.00 -5.32 -1.87
N TYR A 124 -12.75 -5.52 -0.78
CA TYR A 124 -12.16 -5.80 0.54
C TYR A 124 -11.28 -7.04 0.54
N GLY A 125 -11.64 -8.07 -0.24
CA GLY A 125 -10.83 -9.26 -0.43
C GLY A 125 -9.48 -9.03 -1.14
N ASN A 126 -9.33 -7.88 -1.81
CA ASN A 126 -8.10 -7.48 -2.52
C ASN A 126 -7.17 -6.63 -1.65
N VAL A 127 -7.60 -6.24 -0.45
CA VAL A 127 -6.76 -5.48 0.49
C VAL A 127 -5.71 -6.39 1.09
N ASN A 128 -4.44 -6.12 0.78
CA ASN A 128 -3.28 -6.84 1.31
C ASN A 128 -2.60 -6.07 2.45
N ARG A 129 -2.61 -4.75 2.38
CA ARG A 129 -1.98 -3.87 3.36
C ARG A 129 -2.89 -2.72 3.75
N LEU A 130 -3.19 -2.59 5.05
CA LEU A 130 -3.92 -1.47 5.63
C LEU A 130 -2.98 -0.59 6.43
N ILE A 131 -3.02 0.72 6.20
CA ILE A 131 -2.37 1.75 7.01
C ILE A 131 -3.48 2.71 7.48
N VAL A 132 -3.62 2.86 8.79
CA VAL A 132 -4.57 3.81 9.39
C VAL A 132 -3.80 4.89 10.12
N LYS A 133 -4.21 6.15 9.92
CA LYS A 133 -3.67 7.31 10.61
C LYS A 133 -4.82 8.09 11.26
N GLY A 134 -4.52 8.88 12.28
CA GLY A 134 -5.53 9.69 12.96
C GLY A 134 -6.12 9.01 14.18
N ARG A 135 -7.32 9.45 14.63
CA ARG A 135 -7.91 8.98 15.88
C ARG A 135 -8.88 7.83 15.64
N MET A 136 -8.67 6.74 16.37
CA MET A 136 -9.55 5.57 16.41
C MET A 136 -10.30 5.47 17.73
N ASN A 137 -11.39 4.72 17.73
CA ASN A 137 -12.02 4.18 18.92
C ASN A 137 -12.21 2.65 18.79
N SER A 138 -12.79 2.00 19.79
CA SER A 138 -12.94 0.54 19.81
C SER A 138 -13.81 -0.02 18.66
N ASN A 139 -14.74 0.77 18.12
CA ASN A 139 -15.60 0.32 17.04
C ASN A 139 -14.85 0.19 15.71
N ASP A 140 -13.78 0.97 15.52
CA ASP A 140 -12.99 0.96 14.30
C ASP A 140 -12.29 -0.39 14.06
N TYR A 141 -11.95 -1.12 15.12
CA TYR A 141 -11.36 -2.46 14.99
C TYR A 141 -12.31 -3.49 14.38
N ASN A 142 -13.63 -3.30 14.48
CA ASN A 142 -14.59 -4.26 13.93
C ASN A 142 -14.53 -4.33 12.40
N CYS A 143 -14.30 -3.20 11.72
CA CYS A 143 -14.20 -3.19 10.26
C CYS A 143 -12.85 -3.74 9.76
N ILE A 144 -11.77 -3.62 10.55
CA ILE A 144 -10.45 -4.18 10.18
C ILE A 144 -10.55 -5.69 9.97
N ARG A 145 -11.34 -6.40 10.78
CA ARG A 145 -11.56 -7.85 10.64
C ARG A 145 -12.25 -8.26 9.35
N SER A 146 -12.99 -7.36 8.70
CA SER A 146 -13.61 -7.65 7.40
C SER A 146 -12.59 -7.72 6.25
N LEU A 147 -11.37 -7.22 6.46
CA LEU A 147 -10.26 -7.30 5.52
C LEU A 147 -9.53 -8.65 5.69
N SER A 148 -10.21 -9.76 5.36
CA SER A 148 -9.76 -11.13 5.66
C SER A 148 -8.40 -11.50 5.06
N ASN A 149 -8.00 -10.86 3.95
CA ASN A 149 -6.74 -11.12 3.23
C ASN A 149 -5.64 -10.10 3.56
N ALA A 150 -5.89 -9.16 4.48
CA ALA A 150 -4.87 -8.18 4.87
C ALA A 150 -3.69 -8.87 5.56
N ALA A 151 -2.56 -8.93 4.88
CA ALA A 151 -1.32 -9.51 5.41
C ALA A 151 -0.59 -8.54 6.35
N THR A 152 -0.72 -7.24 6.14
CA THR A 152 -0.08 -6.20 6.96
C THR A 152 -1.08 -5.18 7.43
N ILE A 153 -1.07 -4.88 8.73
CA ILE A 153 -1.89 -3.82 9.34
C ILE A 153 -0.98 -2.88 10.13
N ASP A 154 -0.95 -1.62 9.73
CA ASP A 154 -0.16 -0.58 10.35
C ASP A 154 -1.06 0.46 11.03
N LEU A 155 -1.12 0.40 12.35
CA LEU A 155 -1.82 1.35 13.22
C LEU A 155 -0.84 2.27 13.98
N SER A 156 0.45 2.25 13.64
CA SER A 156 1.51 2.97 14.37
C SER A 156 1.27 4.49 14.45
N ARG A 157 0.50 5.04 13.51
CA ARG A 157 0.18 6.47 13.43
C ARG A 157 -1.24 6.80 13.89
N THR A 158 -1.87 5.87 14.61
CA THR A 158 -3.18 6.11 15.21
C THR A 158 -3.06 6.64 16.63
N GLY A 159 -4.14 7.23 17.14
CA GLY A 159 -4.31 7.65 18.52
C GLY A 159 -5.76 7.45 18.95
N GLY A 160 -6.12 7.89 20.15
CA GLY A 160 -7.47 7.84 20.69
C GLY A 160 -7.75 6.56 21.47
N ALA A 161 -7.84 5.41 20.83
CA ALA A 161 -7.99 4.13 21.51
C ALA A 161 -6.66 3.67 22.11
N THR A 162 -6.54 3.66 23.44
CA THR A 162 -5.34 3.15 24.13
C THR A 162 -5.45 1.66 24.45
N ALA A 163 -6.66 1.10 24.40
CA ALA A 163 -6.93 -0.32 24.60
C ALA A 163 -7.30 -0.98 23.26
N VAL A 164 -6.57 -2.05 22.90
CA VAL A 164 -6.96 -2.93 21.79
C VAL A 164 -8.10 -3.83 22.25
N PRO A 165 -9.28 -3.79 21.60
CA PRO A 165 -10.49 -4.42 22.12
C PRO A 165 -10.48 -5.94 21.98
N TYR A 166 -11.46 -6.60 22.59
CA TYR A 166 -11.70 -8.05 22.48
C TYR A 166 -11.79 -8.51 21.03
N ASN A 167 -11.10 -9.59 20.70
CA ASN A 167 -11.14 -10.24 19.38
C ASN A 167 -10.72 -9.32 18.22
N ALA A 168 -9.91 -8.28 18.45
CA ALA A 168 -9.61 -7.23 17.44
C ALA A 168 -9.11 -7.79 16.10
N PHE A 169 -8.29 -8.84 16.13
CA PHE A 169 -7.71 -9.49 14.93
C PHE A 169 -8.04 -10.99 14.86
N GLN A 170 -9.02 -11.44 15.61
CA GLN A 170 -9.37 -12.87 15.66
C GLN A 170 -9.58 -13.50 14.28
N ASN A 171 -8.91 -14.62 14.01
CA ASN A 171 -8.97 -15.42 12.78
C ASN A 171 -8.53 -14.66 11.50
N MET A 172 -7.76 -13.59 11.64
CA MET A 172 -7.20 -12.90 10.47
C MET A 172 -5.97 -13.62 9.91
N ALA A 173 -5.81 -13.58 8.59
CA ALA A 173 -4.63 -14.12 7.90
C ALA A 173 -3.39 -13.20 7.98
N VAL A 174 -3.41 -12.25 8.91
CA VAL A 174 -2.37 -11.23 9.06
C VAL A 174 -1.02 -11.84 9.43
N SER A 175 0.05 -11.33 8.81
CA SER A 175 1.44 -11.71 9.10
C SER A 175 2.18 -10.65 9.93
N SER A 176 1.77 -9.38 9.86
CA SER A 176 2.41 -8.29 10.59
C SER A 176 1.41 -7.24 11.05
N ILE A 177 1.51 -6.83 12.31
CA ILE A 177 0.70 -5.75 12.89
C ILE A 177 1.60 -4.76 13.64
N ALA A 178 1.38 -3.46 13.42
CA ALA A 178 2.07 -2.39 14.16
C ALA A 178 1.07 -1.55 14.97
N PHE A 179 1.41 -1.28 16.24
CA PHE A 179 0.61 -0.51 17.20
C PHE A 179 1.29 0.81 17.59
N PRO A 180 0.51 1.87 17.89
CA PRO A 180 1.04 3.18 18.24
C PRO A 180 1.69 3.20 19.64
N ALA A 181 2.48 4.23 19.89
CA ALA A 181 3.11 4.50 21.19
C ALA A 181 2.11 4.74 22.33
N THR A 182 0.85 5.03 22.00
CA THR A 182 -0.23 5.26 22.96
C THR A 182 -0.97 3.99 23.40
N THR A 183 -0.53 2.81 22.95
CA THR A 183 -1.16 1.55 23.33
C THR A 183 -0.84 1.21 24.79
N GLU A 184 -1.87 1.03 25.63
CA GLU A 184 -1.76 0.77 27.07
C GLU A 184 -2.21 -0.65 27.46
N SER A 185 -3.08 -1.27 26.66
CA SER A 185 -3.61 -2.59 27.00
C SER A 185 -4.12 -3.38 25.79
N PHE A 186 -4.03 -4.70 25.91
CA PHE A 186 -4.64 -5.66 25.01
C PHE A 186 -5.68 -6.49 25.76
N ARG A 187 -6.89 -6.55 25.21
CA ARG A 187 -7.99 -7.34 25.79
C ARG A 187 -7.85 -8.82 25.42
N GLU A 188 -8.85 -9.61 25.79
CA GLU A 188 -8.85 -11.06 25.54
C GLU A 188 -9.00 -11.40 24.04
N ASN A 189 -8.39 -12.51 23.63
CA ASN A 189 -8.49 -13.09 22.29
C ASN A 189 -8.05 -12.18 21.14
N VAL A 190 -7.24 -11.16 21.41
CA VAL A 190 -6.85 -10.17 20.37
C VAL A 190 -6.23 -10.85 19.16
N PHE A 191 -5.35 -11.83 19.37
CA PHE A 191 -4.63 -12.57 18.32
C PHE A 191 -5.11 -14.02 18.13
N ARG A 192 -6.27 -14.36 18.69
CA ARG A 192 -6.80 -15.73 18.60
C ARG A 192 -6.92 -16.17 17.14
N GLY A 193 -6.36 -17.34 16.81
CA GLY A 193 -6.43 -17.92 15.46
C GLY A 193 -5.63 -17.18 14.38
N CYS A 194 -4.73 -16.23 14.75
CA CYS A 194 -3.82 -15.56 13.81
C CYS A 194 -2.62 -16.47 13.47
N ALA A 195 -2.87 -17.57 12.75
CA ALA A 195 -1.86 -18.59 12.48
C ALA A 195 -0.65 -18.11 11.66
N ASN A 196 -0.81 -17.02 10.89
CA ASN A 196 0.24 -16.48 10.02
C ASN A 196 1.02 -15.30 10.65
N LEU A 197 0.65 -14.88 11.87
CA LEU A 197 1.27 -13.70 12.50
C LEU A 197 2.68 -14.02 12.97
N THR A 198 3.67 -13.38 12.35
CA THR A 198 5.11 -13.56 12.60
C THR A 198 5.79 -12.29 13.14
N ALA A 199 5.11 -11.15 13.08
CA ALA A 199 5.66 -9.89 13.56
C ALA A 199 4.59 -9.04 14.26
N ILE A 200 4.88 -8.61 15.48
CA ILE A 200 4.11 -7.61 16.22
C ILE A 200 5.09 -6.45 16.53
N THR A 201 4.74 -5.24 16.12
CA THR A 201 5.51 -4.04 16.45
C THR A 201 4.70 -3.19 17.41
N ILE A 202 5.27 -2.77 18.54
CA ILE A 202 4.65 -1.90 19.53
C ILE A 202 5.58 -0.73 19.82
N TYR A 203 5.14 0.49 19.51
CA TYR A 203 5.94 1.70 19.72
C TYR A 203 5.82 2.29 21.14
N ALA A 204 5.06 1.65 22.03
CA ALA A 204 4.96 2.08 23.44
C ALA A 204 6.28 1.77 24.19
N MET A 205 6.77 2.73 24.98
CA MET A 205 7.96 2.55 25.82
C MET A 205 7.68 1.63 27.02
N GLU A 206 6.46 1.69 27.57
CA GLU A 206 6.00 0.80 28.62
C GLU A 206 5.23 -0.36 28.02
N PRO A 207 5.50 -1.62 28.43
CA PRO A 207 4.77 -2.78 27.93
C PRO A 207 3.26 -2.66 28.22
N PRO A 208 2.40 -2.68 27.18
CA PRO A 208 0.95 -2.67 27.40
C PRO A 208 0.50 -3.86 28.26
N SER A 209 -0.46 -3.63 29.15
CA SER A 209 -1.01 -4.70 29.95
C SER A 209 -1.74 -5.72 29.09
N CYS A 210 -1.52 -7.00 29.37
CA CYS A 210 -2.21 -8.12 28.74
C CYS A 210 -2.49 -9.23 29.77
N THR A 211 -3.34 -10.17 29.41
CA THR A 211 -3.67 -11.33 30.22
C THR A 211 -3.30 -12.62 29.48
N SER A 212 -3.29 -13.77 30.15
CA SER A 212 -3.10 -15.06 29.49
C SER A 212 -4.12 -15.29 28.38
N SER A 213 -5.32 -14.73 28.52
CA SER A 213 -6.39 -14.81 27.50
C SER A 213 -6.16 -13.93 26.27
N THR A 214 -5.26 -12.95 26.33
CA THR A 214 -4.91 -12.09 25.18
C THR A 214 -4.37 -12.93 24.03
N PHE A 215 -3.53 -13.93 24.35
CA PHE A 215 -2.89 -14.83 23.40
C PHE A 215 -3.53 -16.21 23.36
N TRP A 216 -4.77 -16.34 23.82
CA TRP A 216 -5.50 -17.61 23.75
C TRP A 216 -5.58 -18.12 22.31
N ASP A 217 -5.22 -19.40 22.10
CA ASP A 217 -5.23 -20.05 20.78
C ASP A 217 -4.38 -19.30 19.70
N PHE A 218 -3.34 -18.60 20.15
CA PHE A 218 -2.32 -18.07 19.27
C PHE A 218 -1.20 -19.08 19.09
N THR A 219 -1.38 -19.97 18.11
CA THR A 219 -0.53 -21.16 17.91
C THR A 219 0.85 -20.85 17.34
N ASN A 220 1.04 -19.65 16.75
CA ASN A 220 2.30 -19.25 16.11
C ASN A 220 3.19 -18.37 17.00
N LYS A 221 2.96 -18.35 18.31
CA LYS A 221 3.66 -17.49 19.26
C LYS A 221 5.17 -17.64 19.21
N ASP A 222 5.68 -18.87 19.15
CA ASP A 222 7.10 -19.18 19.16
C ASP A 222 7.85 -18.69 17.89
N ASN A 223 7.12 -18.49 16.79
CA ASN A 223 7.65 -17.95 15.54
C ASN A 223 7.32 -16.47 15.34
N CYS A 224 6.71 -15.84 16.33
CA CYS A 224 6.33 -14.43 16.25
C CYS A 224 7.35 -13.55 16.98
N THR A 225 7.97 -12.64 16.26
CA THR A 225 8.91 -11.67 16.84
C THR A 225 8.16 -10.43 17.28
N LEU A 226 8.47 -9.96 18.49
CA LEU A 226 7.98 -8.71 19.04
C LEU A 226 9.03 -7.61 18.83
N TYR A 227 8.71 -6.61 18.04
CA TYR A 227 9.55 -5.43 17.81
C TYR A 227 9.11 -4.29 18.71
N VAL A 228 10.04 -3.69 19.44
CA VAL A 228 9.77 -2.61 20.39
C VAL A 228 10.88 -1.56 20.33
N PRO A 229 10.70 -0.34 20.88
CA PRO A 229 11.81 0.61 20.98
C PRO A 229 13.03 0.00 21.70
N GLU A 230 14.23 0.32 21.24
CA GLU A 230 15.49 -0.26 21.74
C GLU A 230 15.61 -0.15 23.27
N GLU A 231 15.24 0.99 23.82
CA GLU A 231 15.29 1.25 25.26
C GLU A 231 14.24 0.46 26.05
N ALA A 232 13.20 -0.05 25.38
CA ALA A 232 12.11 -0.81 25.99
C ALA A 232 12.31 -2.33 25.97
N VAL A 233 13.30 -2.85 25.22
CA VAL A 233 13.54 -4.30 25.04
C VAL A 233 13.59 -5.04 26.39
N GLY A 234 14.34 -4.51 27.36
CA GLY A 234 14.45 -5.12 28.68
C GLY A 234 13.15 -5.13 29.48
N LEU A 235 12.31 -4.11 29.31
CA LEU A 235 11.02 -4.02 29.97
C LEU A 235 10.04 -5.06 29.40
N TYR A 236 9.97 -5.19 28.09
CA TYR A 236 9.10 -6.19 27.43
C TYR A 236 9.54 -7.63 27.71
N ALA A 237 10.86 -7.90 27.72
CA ALA A 237 11.40 -9.22 28.03
C ALA A 237 11.12 -9.66 29.48
N ALA A 238 10.82 -8.72 30.39
CA ALA A 238 10.44 -8.99 31.77
C ALA A 238 8.92 -8.96 32.02
N ALA A 239 8.15 -8.37 31.11
CA ALA A 239 6.71 -8.12 31.31
C ALA A 239 5.87 -9.39 31.13
N GLU A 240 4.90 -9.60 32.02
CA GLU A 240 3.97 -10.72 31.95
C GLU A 240 3.18 -10.70 30.62
N GLY A 241 3.11 -11.86 29.95
CA GLY A 241 2.49 -12.04 28.65
C GLY A 241 3.38 -11.69 27.45
N TRP A 242 4.38 -10.81 27.60
CA TRP A 242 5.33 -10.44 26.54
C TRP A 242 6.66 -11.19 26.64
N LYS A 243 7.09 -11.56 27.84
CA LYS A 243 8.36 -12.27 28.11
C LYS A 243 8.58 -13.58 27.36
N ASP A 244 7.48 -14.17 26.86
CA ASP A 244 7.53 -15.43 26.12
C ASP A 244 7.76 -15.23 24.61
N PHE A 245 7.90 -13.99 24.14
CA PHE A 245 8.24 -13.68 22.75
C PHE A 245 9.74 -13.49 22.58
N THR A 246 10.23 -13.68 21.35
CA THR A 246 11.52 -13.13 20.95
C THR A 246 11.37 -11.61 20.81
N VAL A 247 11.98 -10.84 21.71
CA VAL A 247 11.88 -9.37 21.74
C VAL A 247 13.11 -8.77 21.07
N LEU A 248 12.92 -7.93 20.06
CA LEU A 248 13.96 -7.22 19.31
C LEU A 248 13.66 -5.72 19.23
N PRO A 249 14.70 -4.86 19.01
CA PRO A 249 14.51 -3.45 18.75
C PRO A 249 13.96 -3.16 17.36
#